data_519a6eabefd0b570c363a0e58500a4ff
#
_entry.id   519a6eabefd0b570c363a0e58500a4ff
#
_cell.length_a   1.000
_cell.length_b   1.000
_cell.length_c   1.000
_cell.angle_alpha   90.00
_cell.angle_beta   90.00
_cell.angle_gamma   90.00
#
_symmetry.space_group_name_H-M   'P 1'
#
loop_
_entity.id
_entity.type
_entity.pdbx_description
1 polymer ?
#
loop_
_entity_poly.entity_id
_entity_poly.type
_entity_poly.pdbx_seq_one_letter_code
_entity_poly.pdbx_strand_id
1 'polypeptide(L)'
;FNNDEKTQLPGAFGISKQNILILGVDDNPDVNDLWTGTRTDTIIIANFDSKTKSINAVSVPRDSKVFLANNKGINKINSAHAIGGIELTKKTIEKTLGIKINRFVLIHENIVKDMVDALGGVDIYIEKPMQYRDYTAHLNINFSQGMHKLNGKEAVEYLRFRHDKMGDIGRTQRQQWFLRGLLAD
;
A
#
# COMPACT_ATOMS: atom_id res chain seq x y z
N PHE A 1 -47.37 -0.17 9.18
CA PHE A 1 -46.35 -1.21 9.26
C PHE A 1 -45.02 -0.52 8.95
N ASN A 2 -44.34 -0.07 10.02
CA ASN A 2 -42.96 0.38 9.98
C ASN A 2 -42.07 -0.84 10.11
N ASN A 3 -41.18 -1.05 9.15
CA ASN A 3 -40.00 -1.87 9.34
C ASN A 3 -38.79 -1.11 8.74
N ASP A 4 -38.26 -0.16 9.52
CA ASP A 4 -36.88 0.30 9.39
C ASP A 4 -35.96 -0.77 10.02
N GLU A 5 -35.76 -1.88 9.36
CA GLU A 5 -34.63 -2.75 9.66
C GLU A 5 -33.37 -2.06 9.16
N LYS A 6 -32.80 -1.20 10.02
CA LYS A 6 -31.41 -0.83 9.94
C LYS A 6 -30.59 -2.12 10.09
N THR A 7 -30.09 -2.62 8.99
CA THR A 7 -29.06 -3.68 8.98
C THR A 7 -27.85 -3.15 9.73
N GLN A 8 -27.82 -3.34 11.04
CA GLN A 8 -26.60 -3.14 11.82
C GLN A 8 -25.64 -4.24 11.38
N LEU A 9 -24.61 -3.84 10.63
CA LEU A 9 -23.44 -4.70 10.47
C LEU A 9 -22.99 -5.15 11.86
N PRO A 10 -22.81 -6.46 12.10
CA PRO A 10 -22.39 -6.96 13.40
C PRO A 10 -21.16 -6.19 13.84
N GLY A 11 -21.13 -5.69 15.07
CA GLY A 11 -20.08 -4.86 15.63
C GLY A 11 -18.70 -5.51 15.55
N ALA A 12 -18.08 -5.43 14.37
CA ALA A 12 -16.75 -5.98 14.09
C ALA A 12 -15.62 -5.19 14.78
N PHE A 13 -15.93 -4.07 15.45
CA PHE A 13 -14.92 -3.13 15.93
C PHE A 13 -15.18 -2.68 17.38
N GLY A 14 -15.09 -3.61 18.32
CA GLY A 14 -15.10 -3.30 19.76
C GLY A 14 -13.89 -2.47 20.24
N ILE A 15 -12.98 -2.05 19.34
CA ILE A 15 -11.76 -1.28 19.64
C ILE A 15 -11.90 0.06 18.94
N SER A 16 -11.82 1.15 19.70
CA SER A 16 -11.97 2.52 19.17
C SER A 16 -10.84 2.95 18.23
N LYS A 17 -9.66 2.34 18.34
CA LYS A 17 -8.49 2.61 17.47
C LYS A 17 -7.89 1.32 16.98
N GLN A 18 -7.56 1.26 15.69
CA GLN A 18 -6.92 0.11 15.05
C GLN A 18 -5.77 0.55 14.16
N ASN A 19 -4.64 -0.15 14.27
CA ASN A 19 -3.54 -0.03 13.32
C ASN A 19 -3.64 -1.18 12.30
N ILE A 20 -3.77 -0.81 11.05
CA ILE A 20 -3.83 -1.73 9.91
C ILE A 20 -2.52 -1.58 9.15
N LEU A 21 -1.78 -2.67 9.02
CA LEU A 21 -0.57 -2.73 8.21
C LEU A 21 -0.93 -3.05 6.77
N ILE A 22 -0.59 -2.18 5.85
CA ILE A 22 -0.80 -2.35 4.41
C ILE A 22 0.57 -2.59 3.78
N LEU A 23 0.73 -3.72 3.12
CA LEU A 23 1.96 -4.12 2.47
C LEU A 23 1.70 -4.32 0.97
N GLY A 24 2.41 -3.55 0.14
CA GLY A 24 2.49 -3.80 -1.29
C GLY A 24 3.66 -4.74 -1.59
N VAL A 25 3.40 -5.84 -2.27
CA VAL A 25 4.41 -6.83 -2.67
C VAL A 25 4.52 -6.90 -4.19
N ASP A 26 5.75 -7.11 -4.68
CA ASP A 26 6.01 -7.32 -6.10
C ASP A 26 5.68 -8.77 -6.52
N ASP A 27 5.50 -8.99 -7.81
CA ASP A 27 5.38 -10.32 -8.39
C ASP A 27 6.61 -11.18 -8.10
N ASN A 28 6.36 -12.43 -7.75
CA ASN A 28 7.38 -13.48 -7.79
C ASN A 28 6.94 -14.53 -8.84
N PRO A 29 7.36 -14.38 -10.10
CA PRO A 29 6.91 -15.26 -11.19
C PRO A 29 7.36 -16.72 -11.03
N ASP A 30 8.33 -16.99 -10.14
CA ASP A 30 8.96 -18.31 -10.01
C ASP A 30 8.30 -19.21 -8.96
N VAL A 31 7.24 -18.77 -8.28
CA VAL A 31 6.57 -19.53 -7.22
C VAL A 31 5.06 -19.59 -7.42
N ASN A 32 4.48 -20.75 -7.18
CA ASN A 32 3.02 -20.95 -7.16
C ASN A 32 2.30 -20.16 -6.04
N ASP A 33 3.05 -19.47 -5.18
CA ASP A 33 2.56 -18.66 -4.09
C ASP A 33 3.07 -17.21 -4.28
N LEU A 34 2.18 -16.31 -4.65
CA LEU A 34 2.45 -14.88 -4.90
C LEU A 34 3.07 -14.16 -3.69
N TRP A 35 3.04 -14.77 -2.51
CA TRP A 35 3.38 -14.11 -1.25
C TRP A 35 4.72 -14.55 -0.66
N THR A 36 5.17 -15.76 -0.97
CA THR A 36 6.39 -16.33 -0.39
C THR A 36 7.64 -15.77 -1.06
N GLY A 37 8.61 -15.33 -0.26
CA GLY A 37 9.90 -14.85 -0.75
C GLY A 37 9.89 -13.45 -1.35
N THR A 38 8.73 -12.79 -1.43
CA THR A 38 8.61 -11.44 -1.99
C THR A 38 9.07 -10.37 -1.00
N ARG A 39 9.60 -9.26 -1.52
CA ARG A 39 9.90 -8.07 -0.73
C ARG A 39 8.72 -7.12 -0.74
N THR A 40 8.57 -6.37 0.34
CA THR A 40 7.55 -5.32 0.40
C THR A 40 8.12 -4.01 -0.14
N ASP A 41 7.55 -3.52 -1.23
CA ASP A 41 7.93 -2.23 -1.81
C ASP A 41 7.13 -1.06 -1.22
N THR A 42 5.98 -1.35 -0.66
CA THR A 42 5.13 -0.39 0.04
C THR A 42 4.84 -0.91 1.45
N ILE A 43 5.07 -0.06 2.45
CA ILE A 43 4.77 -0.34 3.86
C ILE A 43 4.03 0.87 4.40
N ILE A 44 2.74 0.74 4.65
CA ILE A 44 1.89 1.80 5.19
C ILE A 44 1.21 1.30 6.46
N ILE A 45 1.18 2.13 7.48
CA ILE A 45 0.41 1.89 8.70
C ILE A 45 -0.74 2.88 8.70
N ALA A 46 -1.96 2.38 8.54
CA ALA A 46 -3.18 3.16 8.64
C ALA A 46 -3.76 3.02 10.06
N ASN A 47 -3.87 4.12 10.78
CA ASN A 47 -4.55 4.19 12.06
C ASN A 47 -5.98 4.66 11.84
N PHE A 48 -6.93 3.80 12.12
CA PHE A 48 -8.35 4.09 12.07
C PHE A 48 -8.87 4.38 13.48
N ASP A 49 -9.52 5.52 13.68
CA ASP A 49 -10.20 5.90 14.91
C ASP A 49 -11.72 5.98 14.66
N SER A 50 -12.46 5.01 15.19
CA SER A 50 -13.91 4.93 15.00
C SER A 50 -14.68 6.02 15.74
N LYS A 51 -14.12 6.62 16.80
CA LYS A 51 -14.76 7.70 17.55
C LYS A 51 -14.74 9.02 16.79
N THR A 52 -13.59 9.34 16.20
CA THR A 52 -13.41 10.56 15.41
C THR A 52 -13.72 10.36 13.93
N LYS A 53 -13.96 9.11 13.49
CA LYS A 53 -14.13 8.71 12.09
C LYS A 53 -12.95 9.20 11.23
N SER A 54 -11.74 9.15 11.78
CA SER A 54 -10.53 9.61 11.09
C SER A 54 -9.60 8.44 10.73
N ILE A 55 -8.91 8.61 9.62
CA ILE A 55 -7.84 7.71 9.17
C ILE A 55 -6.56 8.53 9.06
N ASN A 56 -5.53 8.10 9.78
CA ASN A 56 -4.18 8.64 9.65
C ASN A 56 -3.28 7.56 9.06
N ALA A 57 -2.52 7.89 8.04
CA ALA A 57 -1.62 6.95 7.39
C ALA A 57 -0.16 7.44 7.46
N VAL A 58 0.74 6.51 7.80
CA VAL A 58 2.20 6.74 7.83
C VAL A 58 2.87 5.72 6.93
N SER A 59 3.67 6.19 5.98
CA SER A 59 4.51 5.33 5.15
C SER A 59 5.86 5.08 5.84
N VAL A 60 6.28 3.82 5.87
CA VAL A 60 7.60 3.44 6.36
C VAL A 60 8.52 3.20 5.16
N PRO A 61 9.65 3.94 5.03
CA PRO A 61 10.57 3.73 3.92
C PRO A 61 11.09 2.29 3.89
N ARG A 62 10.93 1.60 2.77
CA ARG A 62 11.27 0.17 2.61
C ARG A 62 12.74 -0.15 2.89
N ASP A 63 13.64 0.81 2.64
CA ASP A 63 15.08 0.67 2.83
C ASP A 63 15.55 1.03 4.25
N SER A 64 14.62 1.31 5.18
CA SER A 64 14.95 1.59 6.59
C SER A 64 15.72 0.43 7.19
N LYS A 65 16.90 0.74 7.75
CA LYS A 65 17.76 -0.23 8.45
C LYS A 65 17.21 -0.47 9.85
N VAL A 66 16.82 -1.69 10.15
CA VAL A 66 16.17 -2.07 11.42
C VAL A 66 16.72 -3.39 11.95
N PHE A 67 16.53 -3.62 13.25
CA PHE A 67 16.69 -4.96 13.83
C PHE A 67 15.45 -5.78 13.52
N LEU A 68 15.59 -6.82 12.70
CA LEU A 68 14.52 -7.76 12.44
C LEU A 68 14.13 -8.50 13.73
N ALA A 69 12.84 -8.72 13.93
CA ALA A 69 12.35 -9.49 15.05
C ALA A 69 12.90 -10.94 15.04
N ASN A 70 12.64 -11.69 16.11
CA ASN A 70 13.07 -13.08 16.26
C ASN A 70 14.60 -13.28 16.06
N ASN A 71 15.40 -12.27 16.45
CA ASN A 71 16.88 -12.29 16.38
C ASN A 71 17.44 -12.55 14.96
N LYS A 72 16.74 -12.10 13.92
CA LYS A 72 17.17 -12.24 12.52
C LYS A 72 18.23 -11.21 12.08
N GLY A 73 18.81 -10.46 13.05
CA GLY A 73 19.88 -9.49 12.79
C GLY A 73 19.39 -8.16 12.23
N ILE A 74 20.34 -7.38 11.70
CA ILE A 74 20.08 -6.06 11.11
C ILE A 74 19.92 -6.21 9.61
N ASN A 75 18.83 -5.66 9.06
CA ASN A 75 18.61 -5.64 7.62
C ASN A 75 17.68 -4.46 7.24
N LYS A 76 17.39 -4.31 5.94
CA LYS A 76 16.32 -3.44 5.46
C LYS A 76 14.96 -3.98 5.90
N ILE A 77 14.05 -3.10 6.29
CA ILE A 77 12.72 -3.53 6.79
C ILE A 77 11.93 -4.33 5.76
N ASN A 78 12.08 -4.03 4.47
CA ASN A 78 11.41 -4.75 3.37
C ASN A 78 11.85 -6.21 3.22
N SER A 79 13.05 -6.56 3.73
CA SER A 79 13.53 -7.96 3.70
C SER A 79 12.83 -8.85 4.72
N ALA A 80 12.16 -8.27 5.71
CA ALA A 80 11.46 -9.05 6.73
C ALA A 80 10.40 -9.98 6.12
N HIS A 81 9.70 -9.51 5.08
CA HIS A 81 8.69 -10.32 4.39
C HIS A 81 9.31 -11.50 3.64
N ALA A 82 10.38 -11.27 2.89
CA ALA A 82 11.08 -12.33 2.17
C ALA A 82 11.71 -13.39 3.10
N ILE A 83 12.13 -12.98 4.31
CA ILE A 83 12.81 -13.88 5.28
C ILE A 83 11.82 -14.68 6.13
N GLY A 84 10.69 -14.09 6.50
CA GLY A 84 9.78 -14.72 7.46
C GLY A 84 8.31 -14.26 7.30
N GLY A 85 7.94 -13.82 6.09
CA GLY A 85 6.58 -13.49 5.73
C GLY A 85 5.97 -12.36 6.57
N ILE A 86 4.65 -12.36 6.60
CA ILE A 86 3.86 -11.34 7.30
C ILE A 86 4.14 -11.32 8.81
N GLU A 87 4.36 -12.46 9.42
CA GLU A 87 4.57 -12.54 10.87
C GLU A 87 5.88 -11.87 11.30
N LEU A 88 6.97 -12.09 10.56
CA LEU A 88 8.24 -11.44 10.85
C LEU A 88 8.15 -9.93 10.55
N THR A 89 7.49 -9.54 9.45
CA THR A 89 7.28 -8.15 9.09
C THR A 89 6.51 -7.41 10.16
N LYS A 90 5.37 -7.95 10.59
CA LYS A 90 4.52 -7.38 11.63
C LYS A 90 5.29 -7.19 12.93
N LYS A 91 5.94 -8.25 13.45
CA LYS A 91 6.72 -8.18 14.68
C LYS A 91 7.88 -7.20 14.60
N THR A 92 8.52 -7.08 13.43
CA THR A 92 9.61 -6.13 13.20
C THR A 92 9.08 -4.70 13.26
N ILE A 93 7.96 -4.41 12.61
CA ILE A 93 7.33 -3.08 12.62
C ILE A 93 6.85 -2.72 14.03
N GLU A 94 6.16 -3.63 14.71
CA GLU A 94 5.69 -3.43 16.08
C GLU A 94 6.84 -3.08 17.02
N LYS A 95 7.96 -3.82 16.93
CA LYS A 95 9.16 -3.58 17.73
C LYS A 95 9.85 -2.25 17.40
N THR A 96 9.94 -1.93 16.09
CA THR A 96 10.66 -0.73 15.61
C THR A 96 9.92 0.55 15.96
N LEU A 97 8.60 0.55 15.87
CA LEU A 97 7.77 1.74 16.06
C LEU A 97 7.08 1.82 17.43
N GLY A 98 7.19 0.78 18.26
CA GLY A 98 6.53 0.75 19.58
C GLY A 98 5.00 0.73 19.50
N ILE A 99 4.43 0.18 18.42
CA ILE A 99 2.98 0.13 18.19
C ILE A 99 2.50 -1.31 18.11
N LYS A 100 1.19 -1.52 18.26
CA LYS A 100 0.55 -2.81 18.00
C LYS A 100 -0.16 -2.78 16.64
N ILE A 101 0.04 -3.81 15.82
CA ILE A 101 -0.68 -4.01 14.56
C ILE A 101 -1.86 -4.94 14.82
N ASN A 102 -3.07 -4.45 14.57
CA ASN A 102 -4.31 -5.20 14.81
C ASN A 102 -4.70 -6.07 13.61
N ARG A 103 -4.50 -5.56 12.40
CA ARG A 103 -4.84 -6.22 11.14
C ARG A 103 -3.76 -5.94 10.10
N PHE A 104 -3.74 -6.73 9.04
CA PHE A 104 -2.89 -6.47 7.89
C PHE A 104 -3.64 -6.74 6.58
N VAL A 105 -3.15 -6.11 5.53
CA VAL A 105 -3.60 -6.30 4.15
C VAL A 105 -2.34 -6.45 3.29
N LEU A 106 -2.28 -7.51 2.51
CA LEU A 106 -1.27 -7.72 1.47
C LEU A 106 -1.90 -7.32 0.14
N ILE A 107 -1.24 -6.42 -0.59
CA ILE A 107 -1.73 -5.91 -1.86
C ILE A 107 -0.69 -6.22 -2.94
N HIS A 108 -1.13 -6.95 -3.94
CA HIS A 108 -0.41 -7.18 -5.18
C HIS A 108 -0.87 -6.18 -6.25
N GLU A 109 -0.04 -5.87 -7.25
CA GLU A 109 -0.39 -4.89 -8.29
C GLU A 109 -1.68 -5.26 -9.06
N ASN A 110 -1.96 -6.54 -9.27
CA ASN A 110 -3.20 -6.97 -9.90
C ASN A 110 -4.43 -6.62 -9.05
N ILE A 111 -4.32 -6.70 -7.71
CA ILE A 111 -5.41 -6.30 -6.81
C ILE A 111 -5.67 -4.80 -6.92
N VAL A 112 -4.61 -3.98 -7.02
CA VAL A 112 -4.75 -2.53 -7.25
C VAL A 112 -5.47 -2.27 -8.56
N LYS A 113 -5.06 -2.94 -9.62
CA LYS A 113 -5.68 -2.83 -10.95
C LYS A 113 -7.17 -3.16 -10.89
N ASP A 114 -7.51 -4.33 -10.37
CA ASP A 114 -8.90 -4.82 -10.32
C ASP A 114 -9.78 -3.93 -9.43
N MET A 115 -9.23 -3.43 -8.33
CA MET A 115 -9.93 -2.51 -7.42
C MET A 115 -10.24 -1.18 -8.10
N VAL A 116 -9.26 -0.58 -8.78
CA VAL A 116 -9.46 0.70 -9.49
C VAL A 116 -10.46 0.52 -10.64
N ASP A 117 -10.38 -0.58 -11.39
CA ASP A 117 -11.32 -0.86 -12.47
C ASP A 117 -12.75 -1.07 -11.93
N ALA A 118 -12.90 -1.75 -10.78
CA ALA A 118 -14.19 -1.95 -10.13
C ALA A 118 -14.84 -0.65 -9.61
N LEU A 119 -14.01 0.33 -9.20
CA LEU A 119 -14.45 1.67 -8.79
C LEU A 119 -14.74 2.60 -9.99
N GLY A 120 -14.43 2.16 -11.21
CA GLY A 120 -14.61 2.98 -12.42
C GLY A 120 -13.51 4.01 -12.65
N GLY A 121 -12.35 3.82 -12.02
CA GLY A 121 -11.17 4.69 -12.11
C GLY A 121 -10.93 5.50 -10.85
N VAL A 122 -9.76 6.14 -10.75
CA VAL A 122 -9.40 7.05 -9.67
C VAL A 122 -8.93 8.39 -10.22
N ASP A 123 -9.40 9.48 -9.64
CA ASP A 123 -9.03 10.83 -10.05
C ASP A 123 -7.73 11.27 -9.37
N ILE A 124 -6.69 11.51 -10.17
CA ILE A 124 -5.34 11.90 -9.70
C ILE A 124 -4.88 13.14 -10.43
N TYR A 125 -4.40 14.13 -9.67
CA TYR A 125 -3.69 15.27 -10.24
C TYR A 125 -2.21 14.97 -10.40
N ILE A 126 -1.72 15.01 -11.63
CA ILE A 126 -0.32 14.80 -11.98
C ILE A 126 0.38 16.14 -12.03
N GLU A 127 1.30 16.39 -11.09
CA GLU A 127 1.97 17.69 -10.95
C GLU A 127 2.97 18.00 -12.06
N LYS A 128 3.59 16.96 -12.63
CA LYS A 128 4.61 17.07 -13.69
C LYS A 128 4.47 15.91 -14.65
N PRO A 129 4.79 16.13 -15.94
CA PRO A 129 4.77 15.05 -16.92
C PRO A 129 5.61 13.84 -16.44
N MET A 130 5.06 12.66 -16.60
CA MET A 130 5.69 11.40 -16.24
C MET A 130 5.89 10.58 -17.51
N GLN A 131 7.16 10.40 -17.93
CA GLN A 131 7.51 9.64 -19.12
C GLN A 131 8.58 8.63 -18.77
N TYR A 132 8.30 7.36 -19.00
CA TYR A 132 9.24 6.27 -18.80
C TYR A 132 8.82 5.04 -19.61
N ARG A 133 9.77 4.42 -20.26
CA ARG A 133 9.55 3.19 -21.00
C ARG A 133 10.59 2.14 -20.62
N ASP A 134 10.09 0.96 -20.24
CA ASP A 134 10.90 -0.23 -19.98
C ASP A 134 10.34 -1.39 -20.80
N TYR A 135 11.10 -1.81 -21.80
CA TYR A 135 10.69 -2.90 -22.70
C TYR A 135 10.73 -4.26 -22.00
N THR A 136 11.64 -4.45 -21.05
CA THR A 136 11.82 -5.72 -20.32
C THR A 136 10.66 -5.93 -19.34
N ALA A 137 10.25 -4.86 -18.64
CA ALA A 137 9.15 -4.88 -17.69
C ALA A 137 7.78 -4.62 -18.35
N HIS A 138 7.71 -4.51 -19.70
CA HIS A 138 6.51 -4.14 -20.44
C HIS A 138 5.79 -2.89 -19.88
N LEU A 139 6.58 -1.93 -19.38
CA LEU A 139 6.08 -0.72 -18.73
C LEU A 139 6.21 0.48 -19.69
N ASN A 140 5.09 1.18 -19.90
CA ASN A 140 5.06 2.39 -20.75
C ASN A 140 4.24 3.47 -20.07
N ILE A 141 4.92 4.30 -19.28
CA ILE A 141 4.31 5.40 -18.52
C ILE A 141 4.38 6.68 -19.37
N ASN A 142 3.25 7.30 -19.64
CA ASN A 142 3.18 8.53 -20.38
C ASN A 142 1.97 9.37 -19.92
N PHE A 143 2.17 10.17 -18.88
CA PHE A 143 1.15 11.07 -18.36
C PHE A 143 1.57 12.52 -18.54
N SER A 144 0.66 13.35 -19.04
CA SER A 144 0.81 14.81 -19.03
C SER A 144 0.52 15.38 -17.64
N GLN A 145 0.91 16.63 -17.41
CA GLN A 145 0.49 17.37 -16.23
C GLN A 145 -1.02 17.62 -16.27
N GLY A 146 -1.71 17.53 -15.14
CA GLY A 146 -3.14 17.83 -15.02
C GLY A 146 -3.92 16.74 -14.29
N MET A 147 -5.26 16.90 -14.29
CA MET A 147 -6.17 15.89 -13.76
C MET A 147 -6.31 14.73 -14.74
N HIS A 148 -6.21 13.51 -14.21
CA HIS A 148 -6.40 12.26 -14.95
C HIS A 148 -7.33 11.35 -14.17
N LYS A 149 -8.27 10.74 -14.86
CA LYS A 149 -9.02 9.61 -14.34
C LYS A 149 -8.29 8.33 -14.77
N LEU A 150 -7.52 7.76 -13.87
CA LEU A 150 -6.70 6.60 -14.14
C LEU A 150 -7.53 5.32 -14.04
N ASN A 151 -7.45 4.45 -15.06
CA ASN A 151 -7.92 3.07 -14.96
C ASN A 151 -6.92 2.22 -14.15
N GLY A 152 -7.24 0.94 -13.92
CA GLY A 152 -6.40 0.08 -13.09
C GLY A 152 -4.98 -0.09 -13.61
N LYS A 153 -4.78 -0.22 -14.95
CA LYS A 153 -3.44 -0.30 -15.54
C LYS A 153 -2.67 1.01 -15.33
N GLU A 154 -3.30 2.13 -15.63
CA GLU A 154 -2.68 3.45 -15.47
C GLU A 154 -2.36 3.77 -14.00
N ALA A 155 -3.19 3.32 -13.07
CA ALA A 155 -2.94 3.43 -11.64
C ALA A 155 -1.68 2.67 -11.21
N VAL A 156 -1.48 1.44 -11.69
CA VAL A 156 -0.26 0.67 -11.45
C VAL A 156 0.96 1.36 -12.07
N GLU A 157 0.86 1.84 -13.31
CA GLU A 157 1.92 2.59 -13.98
C GLU A 157 2.30 3.86 -13.19
N TYR A 158 1.33 4.61 -12.70
CA TYR A 158 1.53 5.78 -11.85
C TYR A 158 2.27 5.46 -10.54
N LEU A 159 1.89 4.37 -9.87
CA LEU A 159 2.50 3.92 -8.63
C LEU A 159 3.92 3.36 -8.82
N ARG A 160 4.22 2.80 -9.99
CA ARG A 160 5.54 2.24 -10.33
C ARG A 160 6.55 3.27 -10.79
N PHE A 161 6.14 4.49 -11.16
CA PHE A 161 7.05 5.51 -11.66
C PHE A 161 8.12 5.90 -10.63
N ARG A 162 9.39 5.89 -11.03
CA ARG A 162 10.56 6.20 -10.17
C ARG A 162 11.57 7.17 -10.81
N HIS A 163 11.27 7.68 -12.00
CA HIS A 163 12.22 8.48 -12.81
C HIS A 163 12.09 9.98 -12.59
N ASP A 164 11.63 10.41 -11.40
CA ASP A 164 11.71 11.81 -11.00
C ASP A 164 12.99 12.07 -10.17
N LYS A 165 13.31 13.37 -9.98
CA LYS A 165 14.47 13.79 -9.17
C LYS A 165 14.39 13.37 -7.71
N MET A 166 13.20 13.00 -7.22
CA MET A 166 12.94 12.61 -5.84
C MET A 166 13.05 11.08 -5.63
N GLY A 167 13.12 10.30 -6.71
CA GLY A 167 13.29 8.85 -6.65
C GLY A 167 12.26 8.15 -5.74
N ASP A 168 12.74 7.48 -4.69
CA ASP A 168 11.90 6.72 -3.77
C ASP A 168 10.97 7.61 -2.91
N ILE A 169 11.39 8.83 -2.59
CA ILE A 169 10.56 9.81 -1.86
C ILE A 169 9.36 10.21 -2.71
N GLY A 170 9.58 10.50 -3.99
CA GLY A 170 8.51 10.82 -4.94
C GLY A 170 7.50 9.68 -5.10
N ARG A 171 7.98 8.43 -5.12
CA ARG A 171 7.10 7.25 -5.13
C ARG A 171 6.24 7.17 -3.87
N THR A 172 6.83 7.33 -2.69
CA THR A 172 6.08 7.31 -1.42
C THR A 172 4.99 8.39 -1.41
N GLN A 173 5.28 9.57 -1.92
CA GLN A 173 4.33 10.67 -2.00
C GLN A 173 3.17 10.34 -2.97
N ARG A 174 3.47 9.76 -4.15
CA ARG A 174 2.44 9.28 -5.09
C ARG A 174 1.53 8.22 -4.49
N GLN A 175 2.09 7.27 -3.73
CA GLN A 175 1.30 6.26 -3.02
C GLN A 175 0.33 6.89 -2.01
N GLN A 176 0.74 7.95 -1.31
CA GLN A 176 -0.14 8.68 -0.39
C GLN A 176 -1.24 9.44 -1.13
N TRP A 177 -0.93 10.09 -2.26
CA TRP A 177 -1.93 10.77 -3.09
C TRP A 177 -2.93 9.80 -3.70
N PHE A 178 -2.44 8.66 -4.18
CA PHE A 178 -3.29 7.60 -4.70
C PHE A 178 -4.27 7.07 -3.64
N LEU A 179 -3.77 6.80 -2.44
CA LEU A 179 -4.62 6.36 -1.33
C LEU A 179 -5.68 7.41 -0.97
N ARG A 180 -5.31 8.69 -1.01
CA ARG A 180 -6.29 9.78 -0.80
C ARG A 180 -7.33 9.85 -1.90
N GLY A 181 -6.94 9.68 -3.16
CA GLY A 181 -7.87 9.62 -4.30
C GLY A 181 -8.88 8.49 -4.14
N LEU A 182 -8.42 7.30 -3.78
CA LEU A 182 -9.29 6.14 -3.53
C LEU A 182 -10.27 6.31 -2.36
N LEU A 183 -9.95 7.16 -1.38
CA LEU A 183 -10.80 7.40 -0.20
C LEU A 183 -11.72 8.62 -0.38
N ALA A 184 -11.56 9.38 -1.46
CA ALA A 184 -12.35 10.58 -1.72
C ALA A 184 -13.64 10.30 -2.52
N ASP A 185 -13.71 9.16 -3.20
CA ASP A 185 -14.87 8.63 -3.93
C ASP A 185 -15.71 7.72 -3.01
#